data_75ff291805e383703220401e7ef1bf7d
#
_entry.id   75ff291805e383703220401e7ef1bf7d
#
_cell.length_a   1.000
_cell.length_b   1.000
_cell.length_c   1.000
_cell.angle_alpha   90.00
_cell.angle_beta   90.00
_cell.angle_gamma   90.00
#
_symmetry.space_group_name_H-M   'P 1'
#
loop_
_entity.id
_entity.type
_entity.pdbx_description
1 polymer ?
#
loop_
_entity_poly.entity_id
_entity_poly.type
_entity_poly.pdbx_seq_one_letter_code
_entity_poly.pdbx_strand_id
1 'polypeptide(L)'
;MRQLPMRDQIGAYRRKIVSARHFGLDAACSCGEKRPEALIPGTKPATCAACQRTSLGQTIMDKHHFAGRANNPATIPVPVNDHRARLSVAQSDWPKPTLINAQGSPLLAAAGCIRGFIDTVLYLIEEGLLWIADMLEKLDEFLLKKLGPRWWRETDIEQFAPKKKSNAQS
;
A
#
# COMPACT_ATOMS: atom_id res chain seq x y z
N MET A 1 25.84 6.78 -5.26
CA MET A 1 24.52 6.22 -4.93
C MET A 1 23.46 7.22 -5.36
N ARG A 2 22.62 6.88 -6.37
CA ARG A 2 21.43 7.69 -6.69
C ARG A 2 20.44 7.48 -5.56
N GLN A 3 20.08 8.54 -4.83
CA GLN A 3 18.94 8.51 -3.91
C GLN A 3 17.70 8.08 -4.72
N LEU A 4 16.97 7.10 -4.19
CA LEU A 4 15.62 6.80 -4.68
C LEU A 4 14.84 8.12 -4.68
N PRO A 5 14.10 8.45 -5.76
CA PRO A 5 13.34 9.68 -5.81
C PRO A 5 12.40 9.70 -4.60
N MET A 6 12.59 10.67 -3.71
CA MET A 6 11.64 10.91 -2.62
C MET A 6 10.27 11.12 -3.26
N ARG A 7 9.28 10.36 -2.81
CA ARG A 7 7.88 10.59 -3.18
C ARG A 7 7.57 12.07 -2.99
N ASP A 8 6.89 12.68 -3.95
CA ASP A 8 6.54 14.11 -3.90
C ASP A 8 5.71 14.43 -2.64
N GLN A 9 6.41 14.83 -1.59
CA GLN A 9 5.81 15.18 -0.29
C GLN A 9 4.85 16.37 -0.43
N ILE A 10 5.14 17.30 -1.33
CA ILE A 10 4.30 18.47 -1.57
C ILE A 10 3.00 18.06 -2.26
N GLY A 11 3.07 17.18 -3.26
CA GLY A 11 1.89 16.61 -3.92
C GLY A 11 1.04 15.79 -2.95
N ALA A 12 1.66 14.96 -2.10
CA ALA A 12 0.97 14.22 -1.06
C ALA A 12 0.26 15.14 -0.07
N TYR A 13 0.91 16.22 0.37
CA TYR A 13 0.30 17.23 1.25
C TYR A 13 -0.85 17.96 0.57
N ARG A 14 -0.70 18.37 -0.70
CA ARG A 14 -1.77 18.99 -1.48
C ARG A 14 -2.99 18.08 -1.64
N ARG A 15 -2.78 16.81 -1.97
CA ARG A 15 -3.87 15.81 -2.06
C ARG A 15 -4.61 15.69 -0.72
N LYS A 16 -3.88 15.64 0.39
CA LYS A 16 -4.46 15.58 1.74
C LYS A 16 -5.31 16.82 2.05
N ILE A 17 -4.84 18.03 1.71
CA ILE A 17 -5.62 19.26 1.92
C ILE A 17 -6.87 19.28 1.04
N VAL A 18 -6.75 18.97 -0.25
CA VAL A 18 -7.91 18.93 -1.16
C VAL A 18 -8.94 17.94 -0.65
N SER A 19 -8.53 16.79 -0.20
CA SER A 19 -9.41 15.80 0.38
C SER A 19 -10.05 16.24 1.69
N ALA A 20 -9.30 16.87 2.59
CA ALA A 20 -9.84 17.40 3.84
C ALA A 20 -10.95 18.44 3.57
N ARG A 21 -10.85 19.22 2.50
CA ARG A 21 -11.91 20.16 2.07
C ARG A 21 -13.17 19.44 1.57
N HIS A 22 -13.04 18.26 0.96
CA HIS A 22 -14.18 17.51 0.42
C HIS A 22 -14.87 16.62 1.44
N PHE A 23 -14.11 16.08 2.40
CA PHE A 23 -14.60 15.05 3.32
C PHE A 23 -14.54 15.43 4.80
N GLY A 24 -13.78 16.49 5.15
CA GLY A 24 -13.39 16.78 6.53
C GLY A 24 -12.09 16.05 6.93
N LEU A 25 -11.46 16.55 7.99
CA LEU A 25 -10.14 16.07 8.43
C LEU A 25 -10.15 14.62 8.91
N ASP A 26 -11.27 14.16 9.47
CA ASP A 26 -11.41 12.85 10.12
C ASP A 26 -12.41 11.93 9.40
N ALA A 27 -12.70 12.21 8.11
CA ALA A 27 -13.63 11.40 7.36
C ALA A 27 -13.11 9.96 7.19
N ALA A 28 -13.95 9.01 7.59
CA ALA A 28 -13.69 7.59 7.47
C ALA A 28 -14.92 6.85 6.95
N CYS A 29 -14.71 5.85 6.12
CA CYS A 29 -15.74 4.88 5.77
C CYS A 29 -16.09 4.00 6.97
N SER A 30 -17.28 3.45 7.02
CA SER A 30 -17.71 2.50 8.07
C SER A 30 -16.81 1.28 8.22
N CYS A 31 -16.07 0.90 7.17
CA CYS A 31 -15.07 -0.19 7.22
C CYS A 31 -13.72 0.23 7.81
N GLY A 32 -13.54 1.51 8.18
CA GLY A 32 -12.29 2.03 8.71
C GLY A 32 -11.35 2.65 7.67
N GLU A 33 -11.67 2.62 6.36
CA GLU A 33 -10.86 3.28 5.34
C GLU A 33 -10.86 4.80 5.54
N LYS A 34 -9.66 5.38 5.63
CA LYS A 34 -9.45 6.82 5.87
C LYS A 34 -8.67 7.50 4.75
N ARG A 35 -8.10 6.71 3.82
CA ARG A 35 -7.31 7.28 2.71
C ARG A 35 -8.23 8.05 1.77
N PRO A 36 -7.97 9.34 1.59
CA PRO A 36 -8.88 10.22 0.85
C PRO A 36 -9.13 9.79 -0.59
N GLU A 37 -8.10 9.27 -1.25
CA GLU A 37 -8.18 8.83 -2.65
C GLU A 37 -9.06 7.58 -2.81
N ALA A 38 -9.22 6.80 -1.74
CA ALA A 38 -10.13 5.65 -1.71
C ALA A 38 -11.57 6.03 -1.43
N LEU A 39 -11.83 7.21 -0.83
CA LEU A 39 -13.19 7.68 -0.55
C LEU A 39 -13.86 8.23 -1.82
N ILE A 40 -15.18 8.03 -1.92
CA ILE A 40 -16.00 8.50 -3.03
C ILE A 40 -16.49 9.93 -2.73
N PRO A 41 -16.09 10.94 -3.52
CA PRO A 41 -16.54 12.30 -3.33
C PRO A 41 -18.07 12.42 -3.30
N GLY A 42 -18.59 13.27 -2.38
CA GLY A 42 -20.01 13.56 -2.28
C GLY A 42 -20.86 12.51 -1.55
N THR A 43 -20.27 11.40 -1.07
CA THR A 43 -21.00 10.43 -0.25
C THR A 43 -21.18 10.91 1.19
N LYS A 44 -22.39 10.75 1.75
CA LYS A 44 -22.74 11.04 3.15
C LYS A 44 -23.57 9.89 3.70
N PRO A 45 -23.03 9.08 4.63
CA PRO A 45 -21.69 9.13 5.23
C PRO A 45 -20.59 8.82 4.21
N ALA A 46 -19.33 9.18 4.55
CA ALA A 46 -18.18 8.90 3.70
C ALA A 46 -18.07 7.40 3.39
N THR A 47 -18.04 7.06 2.13
CA THR A 47 -18.03 5.66 1.66
C THR A 47 -16.80 5.44 0.77
N CYS A 48 -16.05 4.37 1.00
CA CYS A 48 -14.91 4.02 0.16
C CYS A 48 -15.32 3.23 -1.09
N ALA A 49 -14.44 3.18 -2.08
CA ALA A 49 -14.71 2.50 -3.35
C ALA A 49 -15.00 1.00 -3.17
N ALA A 50 -14.32 0.32 -2.24
CA ALA A 50 -14.59 -1.09 -1.95
C ALA A 50 -16.00 -1.29 -1.38
N CYS A 51 -16.40 -0.51 -0.37
CA CYS A 51 -17.74 -0.62 0.21
C CYS A 51 -18.83 -0.27 -0.80
N GLN A 52 -18.63 0.74 -1.64
CA GLN A 52 -19.57 1.07 -2.69
C GLN A 52 -19.74 -0.10 -3.69
N ARG A 53 -18.64 -0.69 -4.16
CA ARG A 53 -18.70 -1.85 -5.06
C ARG A 53 -19.38 -3.05 -4.41
N THR A 54 -19.08 -3.32 -3.15
CA THR A 54 -19.73 -4.41 -2.40
C THR A 54 -21.24 -4.18 -2.31
N SER A 55 -21.69 -2.97 -2.03
CA SER A 55 -23.13 -2.66 -1.96
C SER A 55 -23.84 -2.81 -3.32
N LEU A 56 -23.09 -2.70 -4.43
CA LEU A 56 -23.58 -2.89 -5.79
C LEU A 56 -23.39 -4.33 -6.32
N GLY A 57 -22.91 -5.26 -5.50
CA GLY A 57 -22.60 -6.63 -5.92
C GLY A 57 -21.45 -6.73 -6.93
N GLN A 58 -20.57 -5.73 -6.98
CA GLN A 58 -19.45 -5.67 -7.90
C GLN A 58 -18.16 -6.18 -7.24
N THR A 59 -17.21 -6.63 -8.08
CA THR A 59 -15.88 -7.03 -7.59
C THR A 59 -15.14 -5.85 -6.95
N ILE A 60 -14.50 -6.11 -5.82
CA ILE A 60 -13.62 -5.15 -5.14
C ILE A 60 -12.20 -5.11 -5.73
N MET A 61 -11.91 -6.00 -6.71
CA MET A 61 -10.63 -6.02 -7.41
C MET A 61 -10.70 -5.14 -8.66
N ASP A 62 -9.62 -4.42 -8.90
CA ASP A 62 -9.43 -3.56 -10.07
C ASP A 62 -8.27 -4.06 -10.92
N LYS A 63 -8.26 -3.73 -12.21
CA LYS A 63 -7.15 -4.03 -13.12
C LYS A 63 -6.23 -2.83 -13.18
N HIS A 64 -5.08 -2.92 -12.52
CA HIS A 64 -4.06 -1.86 -12.57
C HIS A 64 -3.10 -2.08 -13.73
N HIS A 65 -2.99 -1.10 -14.63
CA HIS A 65 -1.97 -1.07 -15.67
C HIS A 65 -0.62 -0.68 -15.05
N PHE A 66 0.16 -1.66 -14.59
CA PHE A 66 1.36 -1.40 -13.80
C PHE A 66 2.37 -0.49 -14.53
N ALA A 67 2.53 -0.64 -15.83
CA ALA A 67 3.42 0.20 -16.66
C ALA A 67 2.76 1.50 -17.16
N GLY A 68 1.49 1.75 -16.83
CA GLY A 68 0.68 2.80 -17.45
C GLY A 68 0.11 2.36 -18.80
N ARG A 69 -1.14 2.74 -19.07
CA ARG A 69 -1.90 2.31 -20.27
C ARG A 69 -1.18 2.62 -21.59
N ALA A 70 -0.44 3.74 -21.64
CA ALA A 70 0.27 4.18 -22.83
C ALA A 70 1.54 3.35 -23.12
N ASN A 71 2.04 2.59 -22.15
CA ASN A 71 3.32 1.90 -22.23
C ASN A 71 3.19 0.39 -22.38
N ASN A 72 2.23 -0.23 -21.69
CA ASN A 72 2.02 -1.68 -21.74
C ASN A 72 0.57 -2.00 -21.37
N PRO A 73 -0.12 -2.89 -22.14
CA PRO A 73 -1.50 -3.29 -21.86
C PRO A 73 -1.63 -4.26 -20.66
N ALA A 74 -0.53 -4.83 -20.18
CA ALA A 74 -0.58 -5.79 -19.08
C ALA A 74 -1.13 -5.15 -17.80
N THR A 75 -1.95 -5.92 -17.09
CA THR A 75 -2.58 -5.49 -15.83
C THR A 75 -2.34 -6.51 -14.73
N ILE A 76 -2.35 -6.02 -13.50
CA ILE A 76 -2.36 -6.84 -12.29
C ILE A 76 -3.67 -6.59 -11.52
N PRO A 77 -4.27 -7.63 -10.88
CA PRO A 77 -5.42 -7.44 -10.02
C PRO A 77 -4.98 -6.82 -8.68
N VAL A 78 -5.67 -5.77 -8.25
CA VAL A 78 -5.37 -5.03 -7.02
C VAL A 78 -6.68 -4.63 -6.34
N PRO A 79 -6.79 -4.64 -5.00
CA PRO A 79 -7.94 -4.08 -4.31
C PRO A 79 -8.20 -2.63 -4.74
N VAL A 80 -9.47 -2.29 -4.98
CA VAL A 80 -9.82 -0.99 -5.58
C VAL A 80 -9.39 0.21 -4.72
N ASN A 81 -9.42 0.08 -3.40
CA ASN A 81 -8.95 1.15 -2.51
C ASN A 81 -7.44 1.37 -2.66
N ASP A 82 -6.66 0.28 -2.73
CA ASP A 82 -5.21 0.34 -2.89
C ASP A 82 -4.81 0.81 -4.29
N HIS A 83 -5.55 0.35 -5.32
CA HIS A 83 -5.38 0.88 -6.67
C HIS A 83 -5.48 2.40 -6.69
N ARG A 84 -6.51 2.97 -6.04
CA ARG A 84 -6.75 4.42 -6.02
C ARG A 84 -5.76 5.16 -5.12
N ALA A 85 -5.54 4.68 -3.89
CA ALA A 85 -4.82 5.42 -2.86
C ALA A 85 -3.30 5.17 -2.85
N ARG A 86 -2.82 4.12 -3.53
CA ARG A 86 -1.41 3.75 -3.56
C ARG A 86 -0.85 3.78 -4.99
N LEU A 87 -1.25 2.81 -5.82
CA LEU A 87 -0.63 2.61 -7.14
C LEU A 87 -0.94 3.73 -8.12
N SER A 88 -2.19 4.22 -8.19
CA SER A 88 -2.52 5.35 -9.05
C SER A 88 -1.84 6.64 -8.60
N VAL A 89 -1.68 6.83 -7.30
CA VAL A 89 -0.95 7.98 -6.74
C VAL A 89 0.53 7.88 -7.10
N ALA A 90 1.18 6.73 -6.87
CA ALA A 90 2.58 6.53 -7.26
C ALA A 90 2.80 6.76 -8.76
N GLN A 91 1.90 6.23 -9.59
CA GLN A 91 1.96 6.41 -11.04
C GLN A 91 1.75 7.88 -11.47
N SER A 92 0.91 8.64 -10.75
CA SER A 92 0.71 10.08 -11.04
C SER A 92 1.96 10.94 -10.80
N ASP A 93 2.89 10.46 -10.01
CA ASP A 93 4.17 11.14 -9.70
C ASP A 93 5.26 10.84 -10.76
N TRP A 94 4.96 10.02 -11.78
CA TRP A 94 5.90 9.76 -12.86
C TRP A 94 6.11 10.99 -13.75
N PRO A 95 7.27 11.09 -14.43
CA PRO A 95 7.49 12.11 -15.44
C PRO A 95 6.38 12.07 -16.52
N LYS A 96 5.80 13.22 -16.82
CA LYS A 96 4.71 13.33 -17.82
C LYS A 96 5.04 12.65 -19.17
N PRO A 97 6.27 12.77 -19.73
CA PRO A 97 6.60 12.07 -20.97
C PRO A 97 6.45 10.54 -20.86
N THR A 98 6.87 9.95 -19.71
CA THR A 98 6.71 8.50 -19.46
C THR A 98 5.25 8.12 -19.26
N LEU A 99 4.49 8.94 -18.54
CA LEU A 99 3.08 8.66 -18.24
C LEU A 99 2.21 8.70 -19.51
N ILE A 100 2.44 9.69 -20.37
CA ILE A 100 1.63 9.93 -21.57
C ILE A 100 2.12 9.12 -22.76
N ASN A 101 3.43 9.01 -22.95
CA ASN A 101 4.11 8.36 -24.09
C ASN A 101 3.43 8.60 -25.43
N ALA A 102 3.14 9.86 -25.76
CA ALA A 102 2.30 10.25 -26.88
C ALA A 102 2.79 9.76 -28.25
N GLN A 103 4.11 9.50 -28.38
CA GLN A 103 4.72 9.05 -29.63
C GLN A 103 4.99 7.53 -29.67
N GLY A 104 4.57 6.78 -28.63
CA GLY A 104 4.82 5.35 -28.53
C GLY A 104 6.31 4.97 -28.44
N SER A 105 7.13 5.81 -27.80
CA SER A 105 8.56 5.56 -27.66
C SER A 105 8.83 4.27 -26.88
N PRO A 106 9.61 3.31 -27.45
CA PRO A 106 9.96 2.08 -26.76
C PRO A 106 10.82 2.32 -25.51
N LEU A 107 11.62 3.38 -25.49
CA LEU A 107 12.43 3.74 -24.32
C LEU A 107 11.54 4.26 -23.17
N LEU A 108 10.52 5.06 -23.48
CA LEU A 108 9.55 5.50 -22.47
C LEU A 108 8.67 4.35 -22.00
N ALA A 109 8.31 3.42 -22.88
CA ALA A 109 7.59 2.20 -22.50
C ALA A 109 8.42 1.33 -21.55
N ALA A 110 9.70 1.11 -21.84
CA ALA A 110 10.61 0.41 -20.95
C ALA A 110 10.77 1.13 -19.59
N ALA A 111 10.92 2.46 -19.61
CA ALA A 111 10.96 3.26 -18.39
C ALA A 111 9.66 3.13 -17.55
N GLY A 112 8.50 3.12 -18.20
CA GLY A 112 7.20 2.88 -17.58
C GLY A 112 7.13 1.48 -16.93
N CYS A 113 7.60 0.45 -17.62
CA CYS A 113 7.65 -0.91 -17.06
C CYS A 113 8.55 -0.99 -15.82
N ILE A 114 9.74 -0.38 -15.85
CA ILE A 114 10.65 -0.37 -14.70
C ILE A 114 10.03 0.37 -13.52
N ARG A 115 9.45 1.55 -13.73
CA ARG A 115 8.80 2.32 -12.67
C ARG A 115 7.62 1.55 -12.06
N GLY A 116 6.75 1.01 -12.90
CA GLY A 116 5.60 0.26 -12.44
C GLY A 116 5.97 -1.04 -11.72
N PHE A 117 7.04 -1.71 -12.14
CA PHE A 117 7.58 -2.85 -11.40
C PHE A 117 8.04 -2.42 -9.99
N ILE A 118 8.80 -1.32 -9.87
CA ILE A 118 9.25 -0.80 -8.58
C ILE A 118 8.06 -0.43 -7.69
N ASP A 119 7.08 0.32 -8.22
CA ASP A 119 5.89 0.73 -7.45
C ASP A 119 5.08 -0.49 -6.98
N THR A 120 4.96 -1.52 -7.82
CA THR A 120 4.28 -2.78 -7.48
C THR A 120 5.01 -3.54 -6.39
N VAL A 121 6.35 -3.66 -6.48
CA VAL A 121 7.15 -4.34 -5.45
C VAL A 121 7.07 -3.61 -4.12
N LEU A 122 7.17 -2.27 -4.11
CA LEU A 122 7.02 -1.47 -2.90
C LEU A 122 5.63 -1.64 -2.28
N TYR A 123 4.57 -1.64 -3.10
CA TYR A 123 3.21 -1.91 -2.64
C TYR A 123 3.10 -3.30 -2.00
N LEU A 124 3.63 -4.34 -2.63
CA LEU A 124 3.59 -5.70 -2.11
C LEU A 124 4.38 -5.85 -0.81
N ILE A 125 5.50 -5.15 -0.66
CA ILE A 125 6.28 -5.12 0.59
C ILE A 125 5.47 -4.43 1.70
N GLU A 126 4.92 -3.24 1.42
CA GLU A 126 4.21 -2.44 2.42
C GLU A 126 2.89 -3.09 2.87
N GLU A 127 2.08 -3.61 1.95
CA GLU A 127 0.74 -4.13 2.26
C GLU A 127 0.71 -5.66 2.45
N GLY A 128 1.63 -6.38 1.84
CA GLY A 128 1.68 -7.84 1.90
C GLY A 128 2.61 -8.39 2.98
N LEU A 129 3.84 -7.88 3.09
CA LEU A 129 4.82 -8.41 4.04
C LEU A 129 4.70 -7.78 5.42
N LEU A 130 4.41 -6.48 5.53
CA LEU A 130 4.21 -5.83 6.83
C LEU A 130 2.99 -6.37 7.56
N TRP A 131 1.93 -6.77 6.84
CA TRP A 131 0.79 -7.44 7.47
C TRP A 131 1.20 -8.73 8.21
N ILE A 132 2.17 -9.48 7.70
CA ILE A 132 2.69 -10.68 8.38
C ILE A 132 3.37 -10.29 9.68
N ALA A 133 4.18 -9.21 9.67
CA ALA A 133 4.83 -8.71 10.88
C ALA A 133 3.78 -8.29 11.93
N ASP A 134 2.79 -7.48 11.54
CA ASP A 134 1.70 -7.05 12.41
C ASP A 134 0.91 -8.25 12.99
N MET A 135 0.69 -9.29 12.16
CA MET A 135 0.02 -10.51 12.60
C MET A 135 0.85 -11.26 13.65
N LEU A 136 2.16 -11.39 13.43
CA LEU A 136 3.06 -12.06 14.37
C LEU A 136 3.14 -11.31 15.71
N GLU A 137 3.21 -9.98 15.67
CA GLU A 137 3.20 -9.13 16.87
C GLU A 137 1.91 -9.31 17.68
N LYS A 138 0.74 -9.27 17.03
CA LYS A 138 -0.55 -9.51 17.68
C LYS A 138 -0.70 -10.93 18.22
N LEU A 139 -0.15 -11.91 17.51
CA LEU A 139 -0.13 -13.29 17.96
C LEU A 139 0.76 -13.44 19.21
N ASP A 140 1.93 -12.80 19.25
CA ASP A 140 2.80 -12.80 20.42
C ASP A 140 2.10 -12.17 21.63
N GLU A 141 1.46 -11.02 21.47
CA GLU A 141 0.66 -10.39 22.53
C GLU A 141 -0.44 -11.31 23.07
N PHE A 142 -1.15 -11.99 22.16
CA PHE A 142 -2.19 -12.94 22.54
C PHE A 142 -1.63 -14.12 23.34
N LEU A 143 -0.53 -14.73 22.87
CA LEU A 143 0.13 -15.86 23.52
C LEU A 143 0.73 -15.46 24.87
N LEU A 144 1.35 -14.30 24.95
CA LEU A 144 1.86 -13.73 26.20
C LEU A 144 0.76 -13.57 27.23
N LYS A 145 -0.42 -13.08 26.82
CA LYS A 145 -1.58 -12.91 27.71
C LYS A 145 -2.19 -14.23 28.15
N LYS A 146 -2.17 -15.26 27.30
CA LYS A 146 -2.79 -16.57 27.57
C LYS A 146 -1.89 -17.54 28.31
N LEU A 147 -0.60 -17.57 27.96
CA LEU A 147 0.36 -18.57 28.41
C LEU A 147 1.47 -17.98 29.29
N GLY A 148 1.55 -16.66 29.40
CA GLY A 148 2.53 -15.96 30.21
C GLY A 148 3.85 -15.68 29.52
N PRO A 149 4.83 -15.03 30.23
CA PRO A 149 6.11 -14.65 29.66
C PRO A 149 6.94 -15.88 29.28
N ARG A 150 7.62 -15.78 28.14
CA ARG A 150 8.41 -16.88 27.57
C ARG A 150 7.58 -18.09 27.19
N TRP A 151 6.36 -17.88 26.68
CA TRP A 151 5.43 -18.89 26.20
C TRP A 151 6.04 -19.84 25.15
N TRP A 152 7.09 -19.43 24.45
CA TRP A 152 7.80 -20.23 23.44
C TRP A 152 8.76 -21.28 23.99
N ARG A 153 9.07 -21.25 25.32
CA ARG A 153 9.98 -22.23 25.94
C ARG A 153 9.36 -23.63 25.90
N GLU A 154 10.22 -24.61 25.66
CA GLU A 154 9.83 -26.02 25.54
C GLU A 154 8.90 -26.31 24.35
N THR A 155 8.88 -25.40 23.35
CA THR A 155 8.19 -25.58 22.07
C THR A 155 9.19 -25.59 20.92
N ASP A 156 8.75 -26.08 19.75
CA ASP A 156 9.59 -26.08 18.53
C ASP A 156 9.98 -24.66 18.08
N ILE A 157 9.26 -23.63 18.53
CA ILE A 157 9.56 -22.24 18.22
C ILE A 157 10.76 -21.71 19.01
N GLU A 158 11.14 -22.33 20.12
CA GLU A 158 12.28 -21.92 20.95
C GLU A 158 13.59 -21.83 20.14
N GLN A 159 13.76 -22.67 19.14
CA GLN A 159 14.95 -22.64 18.27
C GLN A 159 15.16 -21.32 17.54
N PHE A 160 14.09 -20.53 17.33
CA PHE A 160 14.10 -19.22 16.67
C PHE A 160 14.28 -18.06 17.66
N ALA A 161 14.27 -18.33 18.97
CA ALA A 161 14.44 -17.27 19.96
C ALA A 161 15.85 -16.65 19.87
N PRO A 162 15.96 -15.30 19.96
CA PRO A 162 17.25 -14.63 19.87
C PRO A 162 18.18 -15.08 21.00
N LYS A 163 19.36 -15.60 20.64
CA LYS A 163 20.40 -15.96 21.61
C LYS A 163 20.91 -14.70 22.26
N LYS A 164 20.72 -14.52 23.58
CA LYS A 164 21.38 -13.47 24.33
C LYS A 164 22.89 -13.62 24.16
N LYS A 165 23.58 -12.60 23.64
CA LYS A 165 25.05 -12.53 23.75
C LYS A 165 25.38 -12.59 25.22
N SER A 166 26.08 -13.61 25.68
CA SER A 166 26.69 -13.61 27.01
C SER A 166 27.71 -12.48 26.97
N ASN A 167 27.48 -11.41 27.74
CA ASN A 167 28.53 -10.43 28.02
C ASN A 167 29.59 -11.20 28.77
N ALA A 168 30.63 -11.67 28.06
CA ALA A 168 31.89 -12.06 28.70
C ALA A 168 32.45 -10.77 29.28
N GLN A 169 32.30 -10.62 30.61
CA GLN A 169 33.05 -9.68 31.39
C GLN A 169 34.49 -10.20 31.41
N SER A 170 35.38 -9.42 30.87
CA SER A 170 36.81 -9.46 31.18
C SER A 170 37.13 -8.24 31.96
#